data_f5001290590f61be3baea2090324ae2d
#
_entry.id   f5001290590f61be3baea2090324ae2d
#
_cell.length_a   1.000
_cell.length_b   1.000
_cell.length_c   1.000
_cell.angle_alpha   90.00
_cell.angle_beta   90.00
_cell.angle_gamma   90.00
#
_symmetry.space_group_name_H-M   'P 1'
#
loop_
_entity.id
_entity.type
_entity.pdbx_description
1 polymer ?
#
loop_
_entity_poly.entity_id
_entity_poly.type
_entity_poly.pdbx_seq_one_letter_code
_entity_poly.pdbx_strand_id
1 'polypeptide(L)'
;MSPKRLSVSIQPAKLLSSRTHQIPGKLLVSELFFSVPLDHSKPDDGEERLKIFCRSARKFEKPAAPKTATTSESDTDKLPWFVYIPGGPGFGCASPQNLPEFTNEVLARGYQFLAFDHRGMGLSTPATAETITSKGLPAQQAEYLTHFRAENPVRDLEAIRLCLTSDYPAEKKKWTIMGSSYGGFVCLNYLSFYPEGLREAFPVAGMGPITQSVPDGPVEKLFRKVLERNAKYYEKYPEDKEDVRKILGLIADSAGASAGIKLPCGDILTEARFLEMGLCLGFHGGIDAIHAIVLRAANDIELFGGFTRPTLSAIEGMSSFNDHPLYAVLHGSLYAQGMPAGWAFDRVRDKFFPEFSTGLQKDRTEGPLFTGEVVFKHAFENHGELKALLDVAEILETKQHWDELYDLEQLGRNEVPVYAAIFVDDMYVDFEYSLETARMVKGCKTYVTNTLYHDALRSRTGEVLRALFELRDDSID
;
A
#
# COMPACT_ATOMS: atom_id res chain seq x y z
N MET A 1 -2.36 -29.58 9.89
CA MET A 1 -3.01 -29.13 8.64
C MET A 1 -4.07 -28.13 9.06
N SER A 2 -3.84 -26.84 8.80
CA SER A 2 -4.87 -25.81 8.96
C SER A 2 -6.04 -26.14 8.04
N PRO A 3 -7.29 -25.88 8.44
CA PRO A 3 -8.42 -26.09 7.55
C PRO A 3 -8.24 -25.21 6.31
N LYS A 4 -8.25 -25.83 5.11
CA LYS A 4 -8.24 -25.07 3.84
C LYS A 4 -9.38 -24.05 3.90
N ARG A 5 -9.05 -22.76 3.71
CA ARG A 5 -10.06 -21.74 3.60
C ARG A 5 -10.89 -22.01 2.34
N LEU A 6 -12.16 -22.32 2.53
CA LEU A 6 -13.10 -22.44 1.40
C LEU A 6 -13.34 -21.04 0.81
N SER A 7 -13.27 -20.91 -0.50
CA SER A 7 -13.69 -19.68 -1.17
C SER A 7 -15.14 -19.36 -0.78
N VAL A 8 -15.38 -18.15 -0.31
CA VAL A 8 -16.73 -17.67 -0.02
C VAL A 8 -17.43 -17.36 -1.34
N SER A 9 -18.69 -17.80 -1.52
CA SER A 9 -19.49 -17.40 -2.68
C SER A 9 -19.81 -15.90 -2.59
N ILE A 10 -19.28 -15.13 -3.54
CA ILE A 10 -19.43 -13.68 -3.55
C ILE A 10 -20.69 -13.28 -4.29
N GLN A 11 -21.50 -12.44 -3.65
CA GLN A 11 -22.66 -11.81 -4.26
C GLN A 11 -22.25 -10.52 -4.98
N PRO A 12 -22.89 -10.14 -6.11
CA PRO A 12 -22.63 -8.88 -6.77
C PRO A 12 -22.81 -7.68 -5.83
N ALA A 13 -21.88 -6.72 -5.88
CA ALA A 13 -22.03 -5.47 -5.17
C ALA A 13 -23.25 -4.70 -5.67
N LYS A 14 -23.87 -3.91 -4.80
CA LYS A 14 -24.95 -2.99 -5.20
C LYS A 14 -24.37 -1.64 -5.59
N LEU A 15 -24.52 -1.23 -6.85
CA LEU A 15 -24.18 0.13 -7.28
C LEU A 15 -25.15 1.13 -6.63
N LEU A 16 -24.61 2.04 -5.81
CA LEU A 16 -25.39 3.06 -5.09
C LEU A 16 -25.55 4.33 -5.90
N SER A 17 -24.47 4.75 -6.58
CA SER A 17 -24.48 5.92 -7.45
C SER A 17 -23.37 5.87 -8.48
N SER A 18 -23.63 6.51 -9.62
CA SER A 18 -22.66 6.72 -10.70
C SER A 18 -22.81 8.16 -11.18
N ARG A 19 -21.69 8.91 -11.22
CA ARG A 19 -21.65 10.29 -11.74
C ARG A 19 -20.53 10.36 -12.74
N THR A 20 -20.83 10.81 -13.96
CA THR A 20 -19.87 10.85 -15.06
C THR A 20 -19.59 12.29 -15.46
N HIS A 21 -18.31 12.63 -15.60
CA HIS A 21 -17.82 13.93 -16.00
C HIS A 21 -16.83 13.81 -17.15
N GLN A 22 -16.95 14.71 -18.11
CA GLN A 22 -15.91 14.89 -19.12
C GLN A 22 -14.82 15.80 -18.51
N ILE A 23 -13.59 15.33 -18.55
CA ILE A 23 -12.44 16.08 -18.02
C ILE A 23 -11.39 16.31 -19.14
N PRO A 24 -10.46 17.28 -18.97
CA PRO A 24 -9.35 17.49 -19.90
C PRO A 24 -8.57 16.21 -20.20
N GLY A 25 -7.98 16.11 -21.39
CA GLY A 25 -7.28 14.90 -21.86
C GLY A 25 -8.18 13.93 -22.62
N LYS A 26 -9.38 14.35 -23.03
CA LYS A 26 -10.39 13.52 -23.74
C LYS A 26 -10.80 12.30 -22.89
N LEU A 27 -10.98 12.51 -21.60
CA LEU A 27 -11.39 11.47 -20.67
C LEU A 27 -12.84 11.66 -20.25
N LEU A 28 -13.56 10.55 -20.16
CA LEU A 28 -14.84 10.44 -19.49
C LEU A 28 -14.59 9.67 -18.20
N VAL A 29 -14.71 10.35 -17.07
CA VAL A 29 -14.46 9.78 -15.73
C VAL A 29 -15.78 9.59 -15.01
N SER A 30 -16.00 8.39 -14.48
CA SER A 30 -17.19 8.10 -13.65
C SER A 30 -16.76 7.81 -12.22
N GLU A 31 -17.44 8.46 -11.28
CA GLU A 31 -17.34 8.24 -9.83
C GLU A 31 -18.42 7.23 -9.45
N LEU A 32 -17.98 6.08 -8.96
CA LEU A 32 -18.82 4.93 -8.66
C LEU A 32 -18.79 4.62 -7.18
N PHE A 33 -19.95 4.51 -6.55
CA PHE A 33 -20.09 4.05 -5.17
C PHE A 33 -20.84 2.75 -5.13
N PHE A 34 -20.25 1.75 -4.47
CA PHE A 34 -20.82 0.42 -4.30
C PHE A 34 -21.11 0.16 -2.83
N SER A 35 -22.11 -0.67 -2.55
CA SER A 35 -22.35 -1.24 -1.22
C SER A 35 -21.93 -2.70 -1.22
N VAL A 36 -21.09 -3.07 -0.24
CA VAL A 36 -20.63 -4.43 0.02
C VAL A 36 -20.86 -4.78 1.49
N PRO A 37 -20.99 -6.05 1.88
CA PRO A 37 -21.04 -6.42 3.29
C PRO A 37 -19.69 -6.18 3.99
N LEU A 38 -19.71 -5.91 5.29
CA LEU A 38 -18.48 -5.92 6.10
C LEU A 38 -17.83 -7.31 6.06
N ASP A 39 -18.63 -8.34 6.29
CA ASP A 39 -18.23 -9.75 6.23
C ASP A 39 -18.95 -10.48 5.08
N HIS A 40 -18.22 -10.79 4.02
CA HIS A 40 -18.75 -11.52 2.86
C HIS A 40 -19.14 -12.98 3.14
N SER A 41 -18.79 -13.53 4.30
CA SER A 41 -19.11 -14.92 4.67
C SER A 41 -20.51 -15.07 5.29
N LYS A 42 -21.16 -13.96 5.63
CA LYS A 42 -22.46 -13.96 6.29
C LYS A 42 -23.59 -13.57 5.33
N PRO A 43 -24.83 -14.03 5.58
CA PRO A 43 -25.99 -13.61 4.81
C PRO A 43 -26.22 -12.10 4.91
N ASP A 44 -26.77 -11.49 3.86
CA ASP A 44 -27.00 -10.04 3.74
C ASP A 44 -28.00 -9.43 4.76
N ASP A 45 -28.81 -10.25 5.41
CA ASP A 45 -29.86 -9.78 6.31
C ASP A 45 -29.33 -9.33 7.67
N GLY A 46 -29.23 -8.01 7.85
CA GLY A 46 -28.84 -7.35 9.12
C GLY A 46 -27.34 -7.13 9.29
N GLU A 47 -26.51 -7.46 8.31
CA GLU A 47 -25.07 -7.22 8.35
C GLU A 47 -24.71 -5.75 8.11
N GLU A 48 -23.66 -5.29 8.80
CA GLU A 48 -23.05 -3.99 8.53
C GLU A 48 -22.50 -3.95 7.11
N ARG A 49 -22.78 -2.84 6.41
CA ARG A 49 -22.34 -2.65 5.02
C ARG A 49 -21.36 -1.51 4.90
N LEU A 50 -20.37 -1.70 4.05
CA LEU A 50 -19.39 -0.68 3.69
C LEU A 50 -19.74 -0.07 2.34
N LYS A 51 -19.34 1.18 2.16
CA LYS A 51 -19.37 1.88 0.89
C LYS A 51 -17.98 1.83 0.28
N ILE A 52 -17.87 1.29 -0.93
CA ILE A 52 -16.62 1.21 -1.69
C ILE A 52 -16.67 2.21 -2.83
N PHE A 53 -15.60 2.96 -2.98
CA PHE A 53 -15.45 3.96 -4.02
C PHE A 53 -14.50 3.49 -5.12
N CYS A 54 -14.88 3.75 -6.38
CA CYS A 54 -14.03 3.55 -7.54
C CYS A 54 -14.15 4.74 -8.48
N ARG A 55 -13.08 5.02 -9.23
CA ARG A 55 -13.13 5.89 -10.41
C ARG A 55 -12.85 5.09 -11.65
N SER A 56 -13.77 5.13 -12.62
CA SER A 56 -13.48 4.59 -13.94
C SER A 56 -13.10 5.69 -14.92
N ALA A 57 -12.28 5.35 -15.92
CA ALA A 57 -11.96 6.23 -17.02
C ALA A 57 -12.08 5.49 -18.36
N ARG A 58 -12.59 6.20 -19.39
CA ARG A 58 -12.60 5.78 -20.78
C ARG A 58 -12.31 6.95 -21.69
N LYS A 59 -11.90 6.68 -22.92
CA LYS A 59 -11.70 7.72 -23.92
C LYS A 59 -13.03 8.39 -24.26
N PHE A 60 -12.99 9.70 -24.38
CA PHE A 60 -14.11 10.47 -24.93
C PHE A 60 -13.77 10.92 -26.34
N GLU A 61 -14.56 10.48 -27.31
CA GLU A 61 -14.48 10.93 -28.67
C GLU A 61 -15.83 11.56 -29.07
N LYS A 62 -15.79 12.82 -29.52
CA LYS A 62 -17.00 13.46 -30.03
C LYS A 62 -17.31 12.83 -31.40
N PRO A 63 -18.52 12.25 -31.59
CA PRO A 63 -18.88 11.69 -32.89
C PRO A 63 -18.77 12.73 -34.00
N ALA A 64 -18.21 12.34 -35.14
CA ALA A 64 -18.10 13.20 -36.33
C ALA A 64 -19.49 13.52 -36.92
N ALA A 65 -20.48 12.66 -36.73
CA ALA A 65 -21.85 12.85 -37.14
C ALA A 65 -22.83 12.62 -35.97
N PRO A 66 -24.02 13.22 -35.95
CA PRO A 66 -25.04 12.92 -34.94
C PRO A 66 -25.37 11.43 -34.96
N LYS A 67 -25.41 10.80 -33.78
CA LYS A 67 -25.89 9.42 -33.65
C LYS A 67 -27.35 9.39 -34.11
N THR A 68 -27.66 8.65 -35.15
CA THR A 68 -29.04 8.35 -35.51
C THR A 68 -29.61 7.33 -34.51
N ALA A 69 -30.88 7.45 -34.18
CA ALA A 69 -31.55 6.65 -33.14
C ALA A 69 -31.55 5.12 -33.41
N THR A 70 -30.98 4.67 -34.49
CA THR A 70 -30.88 3.25 -34.91
C THR A 70 -29.53 2.61 -34.65
N THR A 71 -28.51 3.36 -34.15
CA THR A 71 -27.30 2.73 -33.66
C THR A 71 -27.58 2.22 -32.24
N SER A 72 -27.93 0.94 -32.13
CA SER A 72 -27.88 0.20 -30.88
C SER A 72 -26.57 0.56 -30.16
N GLU A 73 -26.59 0.68 -28.84
CA GLU A 73 -25.38 0.71 -28.02
C GLU A 73 -24.53 -0.51 -28.46
N SER A 74 -23.56 -0.24 -29.31
CA SER A 74 -22.79 -1.28 -29.95
C SER A 74 -21.82 -1.87 -28.93
N ASP A 75 -21.30 -3.06 -29.19
CA ASP A 75 -20.26 -3.78 -28.43
C ASP A 75 -19.04 -2.93 -28.03
N THR A 76 -18.91 -1.70 -28.55
CA THR A 76 -17.90 -0.70 -28.18
C THR A 76 -18.05 -0.16 -26.76
N ASP A 77 -19.22 -0.29 -26.12
CA ASP A 77 -19.41 0.15 -24.73
C ASP A 77 -19.01 -0.92 -23.70
N LYS A 78 -18.76 -2.17 -24.12
CA LYS A 78 -18.35 -3.30 -23.27
C LYS A 78 -16.87 -3.62 -23.45
N LEU A 79 -16.00 -2.61 -23.28
CA LEU A 79 -14.55 -2.82 -23.26
C LEU A 79 -14.14 -3.63 -22.03
N PRO A 80 -13.06 -4.45 -22.11
CA PRO A 80 -12.55 -5.17 -20.95
C PRO A 80 -12.05 -4.19 -19.89
N TRP A 81 -12.14 -4.59 -18.61
CA TRP A 81 -11.70 -3.78 -17.50
C TRP A 81 -10.23 -4.02 -17.16
N PHE A 82 -9.51 -2.94 -16.94
CA PHE A 82 -8.20 -2.93 -16.31
C PHE A 82 -8.31 -2.23 -14.96
N VAL A 83 -8.06 -2.95 -13.89
CA VAL A 83 -8.23 -2.48 -12.51
C VAL A 83 -6.89 -2.18 -11.89
N TYR A 84 -6.70 -0.98 -11.39
CA TYR A 84 -5.54 -0.61 -10.60
C TYR A 84 -5.85 -0.71 -9.11
N ILE A 85 -5.02 -1.48 -8.41
CA ILE A 85 -5.11 -1.76 -6.97
C ILE A 85 -3.91 -1.08 -6.30
N PRO A 86 -4.13 0.03 -5.58
CA PRO A 86 -3.04 0.79 -4.96
C PRO A 86 -2.37 0.02 -3.83
N GLY A 87 -1.16 0.48 -3.45
CA GLY A 87 -0.44 0.03 -2.28
C GLY A 87 -0.98 0.57 -0.96
N GLY A 88 -0.24 0.41 0.10
CA GLY A 88 -0.56 0.77 1.48
C GLY A 88 -0.44 -0.44 2.39
N PRO A 89 -1.50 -0.83 3.12
CA PRO A 89 -2.88 -0.29 3.19
C PRO A 89 -2.96 1.13 3.78
N GLY A 90 -4.06 1.86 3.55
CA GLY A 90 -4.30 3.15 4.20
C GLY A 90 -4.33 4.36 3.26
N PHE A 91 -3.99 4.17 1.98
CA PHE A 91 -3.93 5.27 1.00
C PHE A 91 -5.02 5.13 -0.05
N GLY A 92 -5.69 6.24 -0.36
CA GLY A 92 -6.65 6.30 -1.47
C GLY A 92 -5.94 6.27 -2.82
N CYS A 93 -6.65 5.77 -3.84
CA CYS A 93 -6.14 5.73 -5.19
C CYS A 93 -6.18 7.13 -5.85
N ALA A 94 -5.10 7.51 -6.51
CA ALA A 94 -5.08 8.74 -7.30
C ALA A 94 -6.15 8.69 -8.41
N SER A 95 -6.70 9.87 -8.74
CA SER A 95 -7.65 9.98 -9.84
C SER A 95 -6.99 9.66 -11.19
N PRO A 96 -7.72 9.07 -12.17
CA PRO A 96 -7.15 8.72 -13.47
C PRO A 96 -6.44 9.87 -14.19
N GLN A 97 -6.95 11.09 -14.05
CA GLN A 97 -6.30 12.28 -14.64
C GLN A 97 -4.98 12.66 -13.95
N ASN A 98 -4.76 12.22 -12.71
CA ASN A 98 -3.52 12.43 -11.97
C ASN A 98 -2.51 11.28 -12.19
N LEU A 99 -2.90 10.29 -12.99
CA LEU A 99 -2.08 9.18 -13.48
C LEU A 99 -2.08 9.16 -15.01
N PRO A 100 -1.72 10.27 -15.69
CA PRO A 100 -2.00 10.43 -17.12
C PRO A 100 -1.27 9.40 -17.98
N GLU A 101 -0.01 9.10 -17.68
CA GLU A 101 0.78 8.14 -18.42
C GLU A 101 0.20 6.72 -18.27
N PHE A 102 -0.13 6.32 -17.05
CA PHE A 102 -0.77 5.03 -16.75
C PHE A 102 -2.13 4.91 -17.45
N THR A 103 -2.99 5.90 -17.22
CA THR A 103 -4.36 5.91 -17.77
C THR A 103 -4.35 5.87 -19.30
N ASN A 104 -3.51 6.68 -19.94
CA ASN A 104 -3.44 6.74 -21.40
C ASN A 104 -2.92 5.42 -22.00
N GLU A 105 -1.93 4.77 -21.36
CA GLU A 105 -1.38 3.50 -21.81
C GLU A 105 -2.44 2.38 -21.75
N VAL A 106 -3.18 2.30 -20.65
CA VAL A 106 -4.27 1.33 -20.47
C VAL A 106 -5.38 1.56 -21.50
N LEU A 107 -5.82 2.82 -21.68
CA LEU A 107 -6.87 3.16 -22.63
C LEU A 107 -6.42 2.97 -24.09
N ALA A 108 -5.13 3.17 -24.40
CA ALA A 108 -4.60 2.94 -25.76
C ALA A 108 -4.64 1.47 -26.15
N ARG A 109 -4.57 0.55 -25.19
CA ARG A 109 -4.65 -0.89 -25.37
C ARG A 109 -6.09 -1.44 -25.46
N GLY A 110 -7.09 -0.56 -25.48
CA GLY A 110 -8.49 -0.93 -25.65
C GLY A 110 -9.19 -1.37 -24.38
N TYR A 111 -8.64 -1.08 -23.20
CA TYR A 111 -9.31 -1.27 -21.92
C TYR A 111 -10.12 -0.03 -21.53
N GLN A 112 -11.06 -0.21 -20.63
CA GLN A 112 -11.50 0.86 -19.73
C GLN A 112 -10.80 0.69 -18.39
N PHE A 113 -10.49 1.79 -17.74
CA PHE A 113 -9.69 1.82 -16.51
C PHE A 113 -10.58 1.93 -15.27
N LEU A 114 -10.24 1.22 -14.21
CA LEU A 114 -10.86 1.33 -12.89
C LEU A 114 -9.79 1.54 -11.82
N ALA A 115 -9.82 2.69 -11.15
CA ALA A 115 -9.06 2.97 -9.95
C ALA A 115 -9.91 2.61 -8.73
N PHE A 116 -9.38 1.81 -7.82
CA PHE A 116 -10.10 1.22 -6.69
C PHE A 116 -9.57 1.76 -5.36
N ASP A 117 -10.45 2.32 -4.53
CA ASP A 117 -10.16 2.63 -3.14
C ASP A 117 -10.54 1.41 -2.28
N HIS A 118 -9.57 0.77 -1.64
CA HIS A 118 -9.85 -0.32 -0.71
C HIS A 118 -10.82 0.11 0.40
N ARG A 119 -11.49 -0.85 1.03
CA ARG A 119 -12.22 -0.60 2.28
C ARG A 119 -11.30 0.07 3.30
N GLY A 120 -11.78 1.06 4.00
CA GLY A 120 -11.01 1.85 4.99
C GLY A 120 -10.20 3.01 4.42
N MET A 121 -10.17 3.21 3.09
CA MET A 121 -9.25 4.13 2.44
C MET A 121 -9.95 5.09 1.47
N GLY A 122 -9.33 6.25 1.24
CA GLY A 122 -9.78 7.23 0.26
C GLY A 122 -11.23 7.66 0.50
N LEU A 123 -12.08 7.52 -0.52
CA LEU A 123 -13.51 7.82 -0.44
C LEU A 123 -14.38 6.58 -0.15
N SER A 124 -13.78 5.40 0.03
CA SER A 124 -14.46 4.23 0.62
C SER A 124 -14.76 4.52 2.10
N THR A 125 -15.66 3.72 2.73
CA THR A 125 -15.94 3.88 4.17
C THR A 125 -14.63 4.00 4.93
N PRO A 126 -14.29 5.18 5.50
CA PRO A 126 -12.95 5.44 6.00
C PRO A 126 -12.70 4.76 7.35
N ALA A 127 -11.46 4.30 7.57
CA ALA A 127 -10.97 3.81 8.84
C ALA A 127 -10.01 4.85 9.44
N THR A 128 -10.57 5.92 10.03
CA THR A 128 -9.85 6.93 10.82
C THR A 128 -9.87 6.55 12.31
N ALA A 129 -9.06 7.19 13.14
CA ALA A 129 -9.11 6.96 14.58
C ALA A 129 -10.53 7.16 15.14
N GLU A 130 -11.24 8.20 14.70
CA GLU A 130 -12.61 8.49 15.13
C GLU A 130 -13.61 7.42 14.69
N THR A 131 -13.55 6.99 13.41
CA THR A 131 -14.49 5.98 12.90
C THR A 131 -14.23 4.60 13.49
N ILE A 132 -12.99 4.27 13.79
CA ILE A 132 -12.60 3.02 14.46
C ILE A 132 -13.09 3.05 15.91
N THR A 133 -12.79 4.11 16.68
CA THR A 133 -13.18 4.23 18.08
C THR A 133 -14.68 4.28 18.27
N SER A 134 -15.44 4.76 17.27
CA SER A 134 -16.91 4.74 17.28
C SER A 134 -17.51 3.33 17.27
N LYS A 135 -16.71 2.28 16.98
CA LYS A 135 -17.15 0.87 16.98
C LYS A 135 -17.32 0.28 18.37
N GLY A 136 -17.02 1.02 19.43
CA GLY A 136 -17.20 0.60 20.82
C GLY A 136 -15.90 0.32 21.55
N LEU A 137 -15.85 -0.76 22.32
CA LEU A 137 -14.66 -1.13 23.10
C LEU A 137 -13.49 -1.62 22.18
N PRO A 138 -12.22 -1.56 22.62
CA PRO A 138 -11.07 -1.98 21.81
C PRO A 138 -11.22 -3.37 21.17
N ALA A 139 -11.86 -4.32 21.85
CA ALA A 139 -12.12 -5.66 21.30
C ALA A 139 -13.08 -5.62 20.09
N GLN A 140 -14.10 -4.77 20.12
CA GLN A 140 -15.04 -4.60 19.02
C GLN A 140 -14.38 -3.86 17.84
N GLN A 141 -13.53 -2.88 18.13
CA GLN A 141 -12.74 -2.15 17.15
C GLN A 141 -11.75 -3.09 16.44
N ALA A 142 -11.05 -3.94 17.20
CA ALA A 142 -10.13 -4.93 16.66
C ALA A 142 -10.87 -5.96 15.77
N GLU A 143 -12.02 -6.46 16.21
CA GLU A 143 -12.85 -7.37 15.40
C GLU A 143 -13.26 -6.71 14.09
N TYR A 144 -13.75 -5.47 14.13
CA TYR A 144 -14.07 -4.69 12.92
C TYR A 144 -12.87 -4.62 11.97
N LEU A 145 -11.67 -4.32 12.47
CA LEU A 145 -10.46 -4.18 11.66
C LEU A 145 -9.93 -5.49 11.09
N THR A 146 -10.27 -6.65 11.66
CA THR A 146 -9.92 -7.94 11.05
C THR A 146 -10.51 -8.08 9.63
N HIS A 147 -11.59 -7.35 9.33
CA HIS A 147 -12.22 -7.33 8.01
C HIS A 147 -11.53 -6.41 6.98
N PHE A 148 -10.37 -5.79 7.30
CA PHE A 148 -9.69 -4.85 6.40
C PHE A 148 -8.39 -5.38 5.80
N ARG A 149 -7.97 -6.59 6.16
CA ARG A 149 -6.80 -7.27 5.60
C ARG A 149 -7.07 -7.76 4.17
N ALA A 150 -6.03 -8.11 3.42
CA ALA A 150 -6.02 -8.33 1.96
C ALA A 150 -7.14 -9.22 1.38
N GLU A 151 -7.63 -10.19 2.13
CA GLU A 151 -8.69 -11.10 1.69
C GLU A 151 -10.04 -10.44 1.45
N ASN A 152 -10.36 -9.39 2.19
CA ASN A 152 -11.65 -8.71 2.04
C ASN A 152 -11.66 -7.68 0.89
N PRO A 153 -10.61 -6.87 0.67
CA PRO A 153 -10.44 -6.15 -0.59
C PRO A 153 -10.60 -7.02 -1.85
N VAL A 154 -10.11 -8.26 -1.84
CA VAL A 154 -10.30 -9.20 -2.96
C VAL A 154 -11.78 -9.56 -3.13
N ARG A 155 -12.51 -9.82 -2.03
CA ARG A 155 -13.95 -10.11 -2.07
C ARG A 155 -14.75 -8.90 -2.55
N ASP A 156 -14.36 -7.68 -2.15
CA ASP A 156 -14.96 -6.44 -2.68
C ASP A 156 -14.75 -6.29 -4.17
N LEU A 157 -13.51 -6.52 -4.64
CA LEU A 157 -13.18 -6.50 -6.06
C LEU A 157 -14.03 -7.50 -6.84
N GLU A 158 -14.15 -8.74 -6.36
CA GLU A 158 -14.96 -9.76 -7.01
C GLU A 158 -16.46 -9.38 -7.03
N ALA A 159 -17.00 -8.83 -5.93
CA ALA A 159 -18.37 -8.34 -5.87
C ALA A 159 -18.61 -7.18 -6.87
N ILE A 160 -17.66 -6.25 -7.00
CA ILE A 160 -17.72 -5.14 -7.95
C ILE A 160 -17.61 -5.65 -9.39
N ARG A 161 -16.71 -6.62 -9.66
CA ARG A 161 -16.58 -7.25 -10.96
C ARG A 161 -17.93 -7.87 -11.40
N LEU A 162 -18.53 -8.67 -10.55
CA LEU A 162 -19.83 -9.30 -10.82
C LEU A 162 -20.92 -8.26 -11.12
N CYS A 163 -20.92 -7.14 -10.41
CA CYS A 163 -21.84 -6.03 -10.66
C CYS A 163 -21.58 -5.35 -12.02
N LEU A 164 -20.34 -4.93 -12.27
CA LEU A 164 -19.98 -4.15 -13.47
C LEU A 164 -20.03 -4.98 -14.77
N THR A 165 -19.89 -6.30 -14.68
CA THR A 165 -19.87 -7.19 -15.84
C THR A 165 -21.10 -8.09 -15.94
N SER A 166 -22.16 -7.78 -15.20
CA SER A 166 -23.38 -8.60 -15.13
C SER A 166 -23.99 -8.86 -16.50
N ASP A 167 -24.03 -7.84 -17.37
CA ASP A 167 -24.58 -7.89 -18.73
C ASP A 167 -23.51 -8.09 -19.83
N TYR A 168 -22.23 -8.36 -19.45
CA TYR A 168 -21.16 -8.62 -20.39
C TYR A 168 -21.22 -10.03 -20.95
N PRO A 169 -20.78 -10.27 -22.20
CA PRO A 169 -20.57 -11.60 -22.70
C PRO A 169 -19.50 -12.34 -21.87
N ALA A 170 -19.61 -13.65 -21.79
CA ALA A 170 -18.82 -14.48 -20.85
C ALA A 170 -17.30 -14.25 -20.97
N GLU A 171 -16.80 -14.10 -22.20
CA GLU A 171 -15.38 -13.87 -22.51
C GLU A 171 -14.84 -12.50 -22.06
N LYS A 172 -15.74 -11.54 -21.79
CA LYS A 172 -15.40 -10.17 -21.31
C LYS A 172 -15.68 -9.97 -19.82
N LYS A 173 -16.19 -10.98 -19.10
CA LYS A 173 -16.49 -10.88 -17.67
C LYS A 173 -15.26 -10.93 -16.78
N LYS A 174 -14.16 -11.51 -17.27
CA LYS A 174 -12.88 -11.50 -16.57
C LYS A 174 -12.19 -10.16 -16.76
N TRP A 175 -11.56 -9.68 -15.70
CA TRP A 175 -10.81 -8.44 -15.79
C TRP A 175 -9.30 -8.62 -15.60
N THR A 176 -8.54 -7.65 -16.06
CA THR A 176 -7.10 -7.54 -15.85
C THR A 176 -6.86 -6.70 -14.60
N ILE A 177 -5.96 -7.12 -13.73
CA ILE A 177 -5.60 -6.39 -12.52
C ILE A 177 -4.12 -6.02 -12.53
N MET A 178 -3.79 -4.82 -12.01
CA MET A 178 -2.43 -4.41 -11.70
C MET A 178 -2.39 -3.92 -10.26
N GLY A 179 -1.55 -4.53 -9.43
CA GLY A 179 -1.39 -4.17 -8.02
C GLY A 179 0.01 -3.68 -7.72
N SER A 180 0.14 -2.54 -7.04
CA SER A 180 1.41 -1.99 -6.59
C SER A 180 1.60 -2.24 -5.09
N SER A 181 2.80 -2.72 -4.66
CA SER A 181 3.10 -2.92 -3.24
C SER A 181 2.05 -3.85 -2.59
N TYR A 182 1.36 -3.41 -1.53
CA TYR A 182 0.23 -4.12 -0.94
C TYR A 182 -0.82 -4.56 -1.99
N GLY A 183 -1.05 -3.77 -3.04
CA GLY A 183 -1.92 -4.16 -4.16
C GLY A 183 -1.43 -5.43 -4.87
N GLY A 184 -0.12 -5.71 -4.88
CA GLY A 184 0.45 -6.97 -5.37
C GLY A 184 0.11 -8.15 -4.43
N PHE A 185 0.10 -7.93 -3.10
CA PHE A 185 -0.37 -8.94 -2.13
C PHE A 185 -1.86 -9.25 -2.36
N VAL A 186 -2.66 -8.24 -2.68
CA VAL A 186 -4.07 -8.41 -3.08
C VAL A 186 -4.18 -9.20 -4.39
N CYS A 187 -3.29 -8.97 -5.38
CA CYS A 187 -3.25 -9.79 -6.60
C CYS A 187 -2.96 -11.27 -6.31
N LEU A 188 -1.99 -11.57 -5.44
CA LEU A 188 -1.66 -12.94 -5.05
C LEU A 188 -2.81 -13.63 -4.29
N ASN A 189 -3.49 -12.89 -3.42
CA ASN A 189 -4.69 -13.38 -2.73
C ASN A 189 -5.83 -13.64 -3.72
N TYR A 190 -6.04 -12.77 -4.72
CA TYR A 190 -7.04 -12.96 -5.76
C TYR A 190 -6.75 -14.21 -6.60
N LEU A 191 -5.51 -14.41 -7.03
CA LEU A 191 -5.05 -15.61 -7.74
C LEU A 191 -5.25 -16.89 -6.92
N SER A 192 -5.15 -16.78 -5.59
CA SER A 192 -5.35 -17.90 -4.67
C SER A 192 -6.81 -18.33 -4.55
N PHE A 193 -7.76 -17.38 -4.50
CA PHE A 193 -9.13 -17.70 -4.07
C PHE A 193 -10.21 -17.45 -5.11
N TYR A 194 -9.95 -16.60 -6.12
CA TYR A 194 -10.93 -16.25 -7.17
C TYR A 194 -10.29 -16.13 -8.58
N PRO A 195 -9.40 -17.05 -8.99
CA PRO A 195 -8.69 -16.95 -10.29
C PRO A 195 -9.62 -16.91 -11.50
N GLU A 196 -10.84 -17.46 -11.36
CA GLU A 196 -11.85 -17.47 -12.42
C GLU A 196 -12.34 -16.07 -12.81
N GLY A 197 -12.23 -15.08 -11.93
CA GLY A 197 -12.53 -13.68 -12.18
C GLY A 197 -11.45 -12.93 -12.97
N LEU A 198 -10.27 -13.54 -13.11
CA LEU A 198 -9.09 -12.89 -13.67
C LEU A 198 -8.80 -13.34 -15.10
N ARG A 199 -8.43 -12.36 -15.94
CA ARG A 199 -7.84 -12.55 -17.25
C ARG A 199 -6.31 -12.56 -17.18
N GLU A 200 -5.72 -11.60 -16.50
CA GLU A 200 -4.28 -11.41 -16.32
C GLU A 200 -4.01 -10.65 -15.01
N ALA A 201 -2.86 -10.83 -14.42
CA ALA A 201 -2.43 -10.12 -13.22
C ALA A 201 -1.02 -9.54 -13.37
N PHE A 202 -0.86 -8.28 -12.94
CA PHE A 202 0.39 -7.52 -13.00
C PHE A 202 0.78 -7.02 -11.59
N PRO A 203 1.40 -7.85 -10.74
CA PRO A 203 1.95 -7.38 -9.47
C PRO A 203 3.25 -6.60 -9.71
N VAL A 204 3.34 -5.37 -9.14
CA VAL A 204 4.49 -4.49 -9.23
C VAL A 204 5.01 -4.20 -7.84
N ALA A 205 6.29 -4.49 -7.57
CA ALA A 205 6.90 -4.34 -6.24
C ALA A 205 6.02 -4.94 -5.12
N GLY A 206 5.36 -6.07 -5.39
CA GLY A 206 4.34 -6.62 -4.51
C GLY A 206 4.24 -8.16 -4.55
N MET A 207 5.32 -8.84 -4.93
CA MET A 207 5.46 -10.29 -4.83
C MET A 207 5.92 -10.67 -3.42
N GLY A 208 5.04 -10.45 -2.42
CA GLY A 208 5.37 -10.66 -1.01
C GLY A 208 5.70 -12.11 -0.64
N PRO A 209 6.20 -12.35 0.58
CA PRO A 209 6.65 -13.65 1.06
C PRO A 209 5.46 -14.57 1.39
N ILE A 210 4.93 -15.28 0.40
CA ILE A 210 3.73 -16.13 0.57
C ILE A 210 3.97 -17.39 1.42
N THR A 211 5.25 -17.81 1.57
CA THR A 211 5.62 -19.00 2.35
C THR A 211 5.83 -18.73 3.83
N GLN A 212 5.92 -17.46 4.21
CA GLN A 212 6.19 -17.07 5.58
C GLN A 212 4.91 -17.02 6.42
N SER A 213 4.90 -17.72 7.55
CA SER A 213 3.76 -17.72 8.47
C SER A 213 3.85 -16.60 9.51
N VAL A 214 5.06 -16.13 9.79
CA VAL A 214 5.35 -15.05 10.74
C VAL A 214 6.16 -13.94 10.07
N PRO A 215 6.02 -12.71 10.52
CA PRO A 215 6.71 -11.56 9.91
C PRO A 215 8.22 -11.51 10.12
N ASP A 216 8.80 -12.29 11.03
CA ASP A 216 10.20 -12.14 11.48
C ASP A 216 11.22 -12.21 10.33
N GLY A 217 11.10 -13.17 9.41
CA GLY A 217 11.99 -13.28 8.27
C GLY A 217 11.93 -12.07 7.34
N PRO A 218 10.75 -11.69 6.84
CA PRO A 218 10.57 -10.46 6.07
C PRO A 218 11.09 -9.21 6.78
N VAL A 219 10.81 -9.05 8.07
CA VAL A 219 11.27 -7.92 8.87
C VAL A 219 12.78 -7.89 9.03
N GLU A 220 13.44 -9.05 9.22
CA GLU A 220 14.91 -9.14 9.27
C GLU A 220 15.53 -8.67 7.94
N LYS A 221 15.00 -9.11 6.79
CA LYS A 221 15.44 -8.67 5.47
C LYS A 221 15.26 -7.16 5.26
N LEU A 222 14.13 -6.62 5.71
CA LEU A 222 13.87 -5.18 5.67
C LEU A 222 14.93 -4.41 6.46
N PHE A 223 15.24 -4.77 7.71
CA PHE A 223 16.26 -4.08 8.49
C PHE A 223 17.64 -4.12 7.83
N ARG A 224 18.04 -5.24 7.23
CA ARG A 224 19.28 -5.34 6.46
C ARG A 224 19.31 -4.36 5.31
N LYS A 225 18.23 -4.27 4.54
CA LYS A 225 18.12 -3.32 3.42
C LYS A 225 18.10 -1.87 3.90
N VAL A 226 17.47 -1.57 5.04
CA VAL A 226 17.49 -0.24 5.65
C VAL A 226 18.91 0.16 6.06
N LEU A 227 19.73 -0.75 6.61
CA LEU A 227 21.14 -0.49 6.89
C LEU A 227 21.93 -0.14 5.62
N GLU A 228 21.75 -0.90 4.53
CA GLU A 228 22.36 -0.62 3.23
C GLU A 228 21.97 0.77 2.71
N ARG A 229 20.70 1.16 2.85
CA ARG A 229 20.21 2.47 2.40
C ARG A 229 20.75 3.62 3.25
N ASN A 230 20.86 3.46 4.57
CA ASN A 230 21.51 4.43 5.44
C ASN A 230 23.00 4.58 5.08
N ALA A 231 23.70 3.49 4.80
CA ALA A 231 25.10 3.57 4.37
C ALA A 231 25.25 4.38 3.07
N LYS A 232 24.41 4.13 2.05
CA LYS A 232 24.36 4.90 0.80
C LYS A 232 24.02 6.37 1.04
N TYR A 233 23.13 6.68 2.00
CA TYR A 233 22.80 8.06 2.37
C TYR A 233 24.02 8.80 2.90
N TYR A 234 24.74 8.25 3.88
CA TYR A 234 25.91 8.87 4.46
C TYR A 234 27.18 8.79 3.60
N GLU A 235 27.21 7.89 2.61
CA GLU A 235 28.23 7.90 1.56
C GLU A 235 28.06 9.14 0.67
N LYS A 236 26.81 9.46 0.31
CA LYS A 236 26.46 10.61 -0.53
C LYS A 236 26.53 11.94 0.23
N TYR A 237 26.11 11.98 1.49
CA TYR A 237 26.03 13.16 2.35
C TYR A 237 26.74 12.91 3.68
N PRO A 238 28.08 12.85 3.71
CA PRO A 238 28.83 12.54 4.93
C PRO A 238 28.70 13.61 6.02
N GLU A 239 28.45 14.87 5.67
CA GLU A 239 28.20 15.98 6.59
C GLU A 239 26.92 15.81 7.41
N ASP A 240 25.92 15.16 6.86
CA ASP A 240 24.63 14.94 7.53
C ASP A 240 24.76 14.08 8.80
N LYS A 241 25.86 13.33 8.96
CA LYS A 241 26.11 12.58 10.21
C LYS A 241 26.10 13.49 11.43
N GLU A 242 26.78 14.64 11.31
CA GLU A 242 26.86 15.59 12.38
C GLU A 242 25.58 16.43 12.51
N ASP A 243 25.00 16.81 11.39
CA ASP A 243 23.78 17.60 11.38
C ASP A 243 22.59 16.83 11.96
N VAL A 244 22.44 15.54 11.64
CA VAL A 244 21.41 14.67 12.25
C VAL A 244 21.64 14.54 13.77
N ARG A 245 22.91 14.40 14.24
CA ARG A 245 23.19 14.39 15.70
C ARG A 245 22.77 15.67 16.39
N LYS A 246 23.08 16.84 15.80
CA LYS A 246 22.65 18.15 16.33
C LYS A 246 21.13 18.27 16.41
N ILE A 247 20.43 17.80 15.36
CA ILE A 247 18.97 17.80 15.30
C ILE A 247 18.40 16.92 16.42
N LEU A 248 18.88 15.67 16.55
CA LEU A 248 18.45 14.75 17.61
C LEU A 248 18.78 15.30 19.01
N GLY A 249 19.93 15.97 19.16
CA GLY A 249 20.31 16.65 20.41
C GLY A 249 19.29 17.70 20.82
N LEU A 250 18.94 18.59 19.89
CA LEU A 250 17.94 19.64 20.14
C LEU A 250 16.56 19.04 20.49
N ILE A 251 16.14 17.99 19.80
CA ILE A 251 14.86 17.31 20.06
C ILE A 251 14.85 16.73 21.48
N ALA A 252 15.91 16.01 21.87
CA ALA A 252 16.00 15.40 23.20
C ALA A 252 16.09 16.44 24.34
N ASP A 253 16.88 17.51 24.16
CA ASP A 253 16.99 18.57 25.15
C ASP A 253 15.64 19.30 25.35
N SER A 254 14.87 19.45 24.28
CA SER A 254 13.53 20.03 24.32
C SER A 254 12.50 19.14 25.01
N ALA A 255 12.65 17.83 24.96
CA ALA A 255 11.78 16.88 25.66
C ALA A 255 11.95 16.93 27.19
N GLY A 256 13.14 17.34 27.67
CA GLY A 256 13.41 17.61 29.10
C GLY A 256 12.82 18.94 29.60
N ALA A 257 12.52 19.87 28.71
CA ALA A 257 11.81 21.10 29.00
C ALA A 257 10.30 20.89 28.81
N SER A 258 9.48 21.29 29.76
CA SER A 258 8.07 20.93 29.95
C SER A 258 7.09 21.03 28.78
N ALA A 259 7.48 21.32 27.56
CA ALA A 259 6.61 21.48 26.39
C ALA A 259 7.00 20.70 25.13
N GLY A 260 8.26 20.23 24.98
CA GLY A 260 8.73 19.60 23.74
C GLY A 260 8.62 20.50 22.50
N ILE A 261 9.11 20.03 21.35
CA ILE A 261 8.92 20.70 20.05
C ILE A 261 7.60 20.24 19.44
N LYS A 262 6.67 21.18 19.25
CA LYS A 262 5.37 20.88 18.65
C LYS A 262 5.42 20.90 17.12
N LEU A 263 4.94 19.85 16.51
CA LEU A 263 4.64 19.79 15.08
C LEU A 263 3.38 20.62 14.75
N PRO A 264 3.17 20.98 13.46
CA PRO A 264 1.96 21.71 13.04
C PRO A 264 0.63 21.05 13.40
N CYS A 265 0.56 19.71 13.43
CA CYS A 265 -0.61 18.94 13.87
C CYS A 265 -0.85 19.03 15.40
N GLY A 266 0.11 19.52 16.18
CA GLY A 266 0.04 19.61 17.63
C GLY A 266 0.75 18.50 18.39
N ASP A 267 1.19 17.45 17.71
CA ASP A 267 1.98 16.36 18.28
C ASP A 267 3.38 16.84 18.69
N ILE A 268 4.02 16.09 19.57
CA ILE A 268 5.42 16.36 19.95
C ILE A 268 6.35 15.62 18.98
N LEU A 269 7.34 16.36 18.43
CA LEU A 269 8.43 15.77 17.67
C LEU A 269 9.38 15.04 18.62
N THR A 270 9.48 13.74 18.46
CA THR A 270 10.44 12.88 19.17
C THR A 270 11.60 12.50 18.25
N GLU A 271 12.74 12.04 18.81
CA GLU A 271 13.85 11.49 18.03
C GLU A 271 13.39 10.33 17.15
N ALA A 272 12.56 9.42 17.68
CA ALA A 272 12.00 8.30 16.93
C ALA A 272 11.20 8.80 15.73
N ARG A 273 10.29 9.77 15.92
CA ARG A 273 9.47 10.33 14.84
C ARG A 273 10.30 11.05 13.77
N PHE A 274 11.39 11.71 14.15
CA PHE A 274 12.32 12.29 13.17
C PHE A 274 12.99 11.20 12.32
N LEU A 275 13.40 10.09 12.93
CA LEU A 275 14.07 8.99 12.25
C LEU A 275 13.13 8.16 11.36
N GLU A 276 11.81 8.21 11.60
CA GLU A 276 10.79 7.61 10.73
C GLU A 276 10.77 8.20 9.30
N MET A 277 11.39 9.37 9.07
CA MET A 277 11.59 9.88 7.70
C MET A 277 12.33 8.89 6.80
N GLY A 278 13.07 7.95 7.37
CA GLY A 278 13.72 6.86 6.65
C GLY A 278 12.79 5.95 5.86
N LEU A 279 11.48 6.03 6.11
CA LEU A 279 10.48 5.37 5.26
C LEU A 279 10.71 5.70 3.77
N CYS A 280 11.15 6.90 3.40
CA CYS A 280 11.34 7.28 2.00
C CYS A 280 12.70 6.85 1.41
N LEU A 281 13.63 6.28 2.17
CA LEU A 281 14.93 5.83 1.67
C LEU A 281 14.83 4.80 0.53
N GLY A 282 13.72 4.08 0.43
CA GLY A 282 13.44 3.11 -0.62
C GLY A 282 12.76 3.70 -1.87
N PHE A 283 12.55 5.01 -1.95
CA PHE A 283 11.95 5.68 -3.10
C PHE A 283 13.01 6.35 -4.00
N HIS A 284 12.66 6.59 -5.26
CA HIS A 284 13.46 7.42 -6.14
C HIS A 284 13.58 8.84 -5.56
N GLY A 285 14.84 9.30 -5.39
CA GLY A 285 15.10 10.61 -4.78
C GLY A 285 14.87 10.69 -3.27
N GLY A 286 14.56 9.57 -2.59
CA GLY A 286 14.30 9.57 -1.14
C GLY A 286 15.52 9.99 -0.31
N ILE A 287 16.71 9.56 -0.71
CA ILE A 287 17.97 9.99 -0.10
C ILE A 287 18.12 11.54 -0.16
N ASP A 288 17.86 12.13 -1.32
CA ASP A 288 17.98 13.57 -1.53
C ASP A 288 16.87 14.35 -0.80
N ALA A 289 15.69 13.76 -0.66
CA ALA A 289 14.59 14.35 0.09
C ALA A 289 14.89 14.44 1.60
N ILE A 290 15.50 13.42 2.18
CA ILE A 290 15.95 13.45 3.59
C ILE A 290 17.05 14.51 3.76
N HIS A 291 18.07 14.51 2.91
CA HIS A 291 19.14 15.51 2.94
C HIS A 291 18.59 16.95 2.92
N ALA A 292 17.64 17.24 2.04
CA ALA A 292 17.04 18.57 1.94
C ALA A 292 16.36 19.02 3.24
N ILE A 293 15.77 18.09 4.00
CA ILE A 293 15.16 18.40 5.30
C ILE A 293 16.23 18.54 6.38
N VAL A 294 17.24 17.67 6.41
CA VAL A 294 18.36 17.73 7.36
C VAL A 294 19.12 19.05 7.20
N LEU A 295 19.46 19.42 5.96
CA LEU A 295 20.13 20.69 5.65
C LEU A 295 19.30 21.89 6.13
N ARG A 296 17.99 21.90 5.86
CA ARG A 296 17.09 22.96 6.32
C ARG A 296 17.04 23.04 7.85
N ALA A 297 16.91 21.89 8.51
CA ALA A 297 16.83 21.82 9.96
C ALA A 297 18.13 22.26 10.63
N ALA A 298 19.29 21.87 10.09
CA ALA A 298 20.59 22.29 10.57
C ALA A 298 20.78 23.82 10.42
N ASN A 299 20.38 24.37 9.28
CA ASN A 299 20.41 25.81 9.05
C ASN A 299 19.48 26.59 9.99
N ASP A 300 18.27 26.08 10.26
CA ASP A 300 17.36 26.69 11.24
C ASP A 300 17.98 26.71 12.66
N ILE A 301 18.64 25.64 13.06
CA ILE A 301 19.34 25.56 14.36
C ILE A 301 20.45 26.59 14.43
N GLU A 302 21.25 26.74 13.39
CA GLU A 302 22.34 27.72 13.34
C GLU A 302 21.83 29.16 13.44
N LEU A 303 20.75 29.48 12.73
CA LEU A 303 20.23 30.85 12.65
C LEU A 303 19.35 31.25 13.85
N PHE A 304 18.59 30.29 14.38
CA PHE A 304 17.51 30.60 15.32
C PHE A 304 17.56 29.78 16.61
N GLY A 305 18.46 28.79 16.72
CA GLY A 305 18.54 27.90 17.86
C GLY A 305 17.36 26.92 17.96
N GLY A 306 16.57 26.75 16.88
CA GLY A 306 15.38 25.89 16.84
C GLY A 306 14.82 25.79 15.45
N PHE A 307 13.71 25.01 15.28
CA PHE A 307 13.10 24.78 13.97
C PHE A 307 12.05 25.84 13.63
N THR A 308 12.04 26.28 12.38
CA THR A 308 10.97 27.10 11.84
C THR A 308 9.74 26.25 11.48
N ARG A 309 8.56 26.88 11.36
CA ARG A 309 7.34 26.20 10.94
C ARG A 309 7.47 25.47 9.59
N PRO A 310 8.10 26.03 8.53
CA PRO A 310 8.30 25.30 7.28
C PRO A 310 9.11 24.02 7.45
N THR A 311 10.12 24.00 8.30
CA THR A 311 10.93 22.83 8.61
C THR A 311 10.11 21.77 9.35
N LEU A 312 9.35 22.17 10.37
CA LEU A 312 8.46 21.27 11.10
C LEU A 312 7.38 20.67 10.18
N SER A 313 6.80 21.47 9.26
CA SER A 313 5.83 20.96 8.27
C SER A 313 6.47 19.96 7.30
N ALA A 314 7.74 20.19 6.90
CA ALA A 314 8.45 19.25 6.04
C ALA A 314 8.73 17.91 6.74
N ILE A 315 9.16 17.96 8.01
CA ILE A 315 9.39 16.76 8.84
C ILE A 315 8.06 15.98 9.00
N GLU A 316 6.98 16.67 9.39
CA GLU A 316 5.66 16.08 9.58
C GLU A 316 5.14 15.39 8.31
N GLY A 317 5.34 16.03 7.14
CA GLY A 317 4.85 15.51 5.87
C GLY A 317 5.59 14.28 5.35
N MET A 318 6.74 13.90 5.95
CA MET A 318 7.50 12.71 5.53
C MET A 318 6.95 11.40 6.11
N SER A 319 6.28 11.44 7.27
CA SER A 319 5.70 10.26 7.92
C SER A 319 4.43 10.66 8.64
N SER A 320 3.27 10.53 7.97
CA SER A 320 1.98 10.90 8.55
C SER A 320 1.12 9.66 8.83
N PHE A 321 1.42 8.94 9.92
CA PHE A 321 0.53 7.88 10.40
C PHE A 321 -0.80 8.43 10.94
N ASN A 322 -0.86 9.70 11.32
CA ASN A 322 -2.11 10.35 11.73
C ASN A 322 -3.16 10.33 10.61
N ASP A 323 -2.76 10.57 9.36
CA ASP A 323 -3.66 10.55 8.22
C ASP A 323 -3.94 9.13 7.70
N HIS A 324 -3.15 8.14 8.12
CA HIS A 324 -3.19 6.77 7.64
C HIS A 324 -3.16 5.74 8.78
N PRO A 325 -4.06 5.83 9.78
CA PRO A 325 -4.02 4.96 10.96
C PRO A 325 -4.17 3.47 10.61
N LEU A 326 -4.94 3.15 9.56
CA LEU A 326 -5.10 1.79 9.09
C LEU A 326 -3.77 1.16 8.64
N TYR A 327 -2.86 1.96 8.06
CA TYR A 327 -1.52 1.50 7.70
C TYR A 327 -0.76 1.01 8.93
N ALA A 328 -0.71 1.83 9.99
CA ALA A 328 -0.01 1.48 11.21
C ALA A 328 -0.62 0.26 11.92
N VAL A 329 -1.95 0.23 12.05
CA VAL A 329 -2.67 -0.80 12.82
C VAL A 329 -2.62 -2.18 12.15
N LEU A 330 -2.62 -2.25 10.81
CA LEU A 330 -2.62 -3.52 10.09
C LEU A 330 -1.24 -3.98 9.63
N HIS A 331 -0.19 -3.16 9.80
CA HIS A 331 1.11 -3.43 9.18
C HIS A 331 1.71 -4.78 9.61
N GLY A 332 1.70 -5.09 10.90
CA GLY A 332 2.17 -6.39 11.41
C GLY A 332 1.37 -7.58 10.84
N SER A 333 0.06 -7.43 10.70
CA SER A 333 -0.83 -8.49 10.23
C SER A 333 -0.76 -8.78 8.72
N LEU A 334 -0.09 -7.92 7.93
CA LEU A 334 0.07 -8.13 6.48
C LEU A 334 0.82 -9.41 6.13
N TYR A 335 1.70 -9.86 7.02
CA TYR A 335 2.52 -11.05 6.84
C TYR A 335 2.08 -12.23 7.72
N ALA A 336 1.15 -12.02 8.65
CA ALA A 336 0.75 -13.04 9.60
C ALA A 336 -0.21 -14.06 8.98
N GLN A 337 0.14 -15.35 9.03
CA GLN A 337 -0.66 -16.47 8.54
C GLN A 337 -0.65 -17.60 9.56
N GLY A 338 -1.81 -17.96 10.11
CA GLY A 338 -1.95 -19.01 11.13
C GLY A 338 -1.35 -18.68 12.50
N MET A 339 -0.66 -17.56 12.65
CA MET A 339 0.08 -17.17 13.85
C MET A 339 -0.06 -15.66 14.15
N PRO A 340 0.25 -15.22 15.39
CA PRO A 340 0.24 -13.79 15.73
C PRO A 340 1.38 -13.03 15.03
N ALA A 341 1.17 -11.75 14.75
CA ALA A 341 2.21 -10.83 14.31
C ALA A 341 3.20 -10.50 15.43
N GLY A 342 2.69 -10.24 16.64
CA GLY A 342 3.42 -10.18 17.89
C GLY A 342 4.47 -9.07 17.96
N TRP A 343 4.19 -7.88 17.41
CA TRP A 343 5.13 -6.76 17.35
C TRP A 343 6.47 -7.16 16.73
N ALA A 344 6.43 -7.79 15.57
CA ALA A 344 7.62 -8.34 14.91
C ALA A 344 8.71 -7.30 14.68
N PHE A 345 8.36 -6.05 14.38
CA PHE A 345 9.34 -4.98 14.17
C PHE A 345 10.15 -4.69 15.45
N ASP A 346 9.50 -4.58 16.60
CA ASP A 346 10.17 -4.40 17.88
C ASP A 346 10.97 -5.65 18.25
N ARG A 347 10.37 -6.83 18.14
CA ARG A 347 11.00 -8.10 18.51
C ARG A 347 12.26 -8.39 17.68
N VAL A 348 12.21 -8.18 16.36
CA VAL A 348 13.34 -8.41 15.45
C VAL A 348 14.41 -7.34 15.65
N ARG A 349 14.04 -6.05 15.85
CA ARG A 349 14.98 -5.00 16.22
C ARG A 349 15.74 -5.38 17.48
N ASP A 350 15.03 -5.67 18.56
CA ASP A 350 15.65 -5.91 19.87
C ASP A 350 16.58 -7.12 19.87
N LYS A 351 16.26 -8.11 19.05
CA LYS A 351 17.05 -9.35 18.97
C LYS A 351 18.25 -9.26 18.03
N PHE A 352 18.09 -8.63 16.87
CA PHE A 352 19.07 -8.72 15.79
C PHE A 352 19.63 -7.38 15.34
N PHE A 353 18.94 -6.27 15.61
CA PHE A 353 19.30 -4.92 15.15
C PHE A 353 19.17 -3.88 16.26
N PRO A 354 19.77 -4.11 17.45
CA PRO A 354 19.63 -3.19 18.59
C PRO A 354 20.17 -1.79 18.29
N GLU A 355 21.01 -1.65 17.26
CA GLU A 355 21.52 -0.37 16.78
C GLU A 355 20.43 0.60 16.29
N PHE A 356 19.23 0.13 15.98
CA PHE A 356 18.06 0.97 15.68
C PHE A 356 17.32 1.51 16.92
N SER A 357 17.77 1.14 18.12
CA SER A 357 17.20 1.70 19.36
C SER A 357 17.48 3.20 19.43
N THR A 358 16.45 4.00 19.70
CA THR A 358 16.53 5.46 19.69
C THR A 358 17.63 6.01 20.61
N GLY A 359 17.78 5.43 21.81
CA GLY A 359 18.77 5.85 22.78
C GLY A 359 20.24 5.68 22.35
N LEU A 360 20.52 4.91 21.29
CA LEU A 360 21.87 4.68 20.78
C LEU A 360 22.25 5.59 19.62
N GLN A 361 21.31 6.35 19.06
CA GLN A 361 21.53 7.04 17.77
C GLN A 361 22.56 8.17 17.86
N LYS A 362 22.62 8.90 18.97
CA LYS A 362 23.52 10.04 19.14
C LYS A 362 25.01 9.64 19.17
N ASP A 363 25.31 8.43 19.68
CA ASP A 363 26.67 7.99 19.92
C ASP A 363 27.24 7.16 18.75
N ARG A 364 26.48 6.96 17.67
CA ARG A 364 26.92 6.19 16.51
C ARG A 364 27.95 6.95 15.67
N THR A 365 29.13 6.39 15.51
CA THR A 365 30.22 6.97 14.69
C THR A 365 29.87 7.01 13.20
N GLU A 366 29.16 6.00 12.69
CA GLU A 366 28.71 5.90 11.30
C GLU A 366 27.54 6.85 10.96
N GLY A 367 26.96 7.51 11.96
CA GLY A 367 25.80 8.36 11.89
C GLY A 367 24.54 7.71 12.45
N PRO A 368 23.54 8.51 12.89
CA PRO A 368 22.25 8.00 13.34
C PRO A 368 21.52 7.24 12.23
N LEU A 369 20.76 6.20 12.58
CA LEU A 369 20.03 5.39 11.62
C LEU A 369 18.59 5.88 11.46
N PHE A 370 18.25 6.31 10.27
CA PHE A 370 16.86 6.43 9.85
C PHE A 370 16.23 5.06 9.77
N THR A 371 14.97 4.92 10.20
CA THR A 371 14.22 3.66 10.09
C THR A 371 13.66 3.46 8.68
N GLY A 372 13.10 2.29 8.41
CA GLY A 372 12.48 2.00 7.11
C GLY A 372 10.95 1.95 7.22
N GLU A 373 10.35 1.08 6.44
CA GLU A 373 8.93 0.73 6.53
C GLU A 373 8.67 -0.14 7.77
N VAL A 374 8.79 0.48 8.93
CA VAL A 374 8.58 -0.17 10.22
C VAL A 374 7.55 0.59 11.03
N VAL A 375 6.65 -0.14 11.68
CA VAL A 375 5.71 0.41 12.64
C VAL A 375 6.02 -0.19 14.00
N PHE A 376 6.79 0.55 14.78
CA PHE A 376 7.11 0.18 16.14
C PHE A 376 5.94 0.49 17.08
N LYS A 377 5.87 -0.22 18.20
CA LYS A 377 4.85 0.02 19.22
C LYS A 377 4.85 1.48 19.71
N HIS A 378 6.01 2.10 19.83
CA HIS A 378 6.12 3.49 20.26
C HIS A 378 5.53 4.52 19.24
N ALA A 379 5.27 4.13 17.99
CA ALA A 379 4.56 4.99 17.05
C ALA A 379 3.15 5.32 17.56
N PHE A 380 2.50 4.37 18.26
CA PHE A 380 1.20 4.59 18.90
C PHE A 380 1.26 5.52 20.12
N GLU A 381 2.45 5.90 20.57
CA GLU A 381 2.65 6.90 21.62
C GLU A 381 3.03 8.27 21.03
N ASN A 382 3.67 8.28 19.87
CA ASN A 382 4.24 9.48 19.24
C ASN A 382 3.28 10.19 18.27
N HIS A 383 2.31 9.46 17.69
CA HIS A 383 1.33 10.02 16.76
C HIS A 383 -0.03 10.18 17.45
N GLY A 384 -0.58 11.40 17.44
CA GLY A 384 -1.78 11.76 18.21
C GLY A 384 -3.00 10.88 17.89
N GLU A 385 -3.25 10.64 16.61
CA GLU A 385 -4.37 9.81 16.17
C GLU A 385 -4.17 8.32 16.51
N LEU A 386 -2.93 7.83 16.51
CA LEU A 386 -2.64 6.43 16.85
C LEU A 386 -2.78 6.15 18.37
N LYS A 387 -2.65 7.16 19.24
CA LYS A 387 -2.79 6.96 20.70
C LYS A 387 -4.12 6.32 21.08
N ALA A 388 -5.18 6.71 20.42
CA ALA A 388 -6.51 6.14 20.65
C ALA A 388 -6.64 4.68 20.20
N LEU A 389 -5.71 4.19 19.40
CA LEU A 389 -5.72 2.87 18.78
C LEU A 389 -4.67 1.89 19.36
N LEU A 390 -3.91 2.28 20.39
CA LEU A 390 -2.88 1.44 20.99
C LEU A 390 -3.45 0.10 21.48
N ASP A 391 -4.55 0.12 22.23
CA ASP A 391 -5.21 -1.09 22.74
C ASP A 391 -5.72 -1.98 21.60
N VAL A 392 -6.20 -1.38 20.53
CA VAL A 392 -6.65 -2.08 19.32
C VAL A 392 -5.47 -2.76 18.63
N ALA A 393 -4.37 -2.04 18.46
CA ALA A 393 -3.15 -2.58 17.87
C ALA A 393 -2.60 -3.74 18.72
N GLU A 394 -2.61 -3.62 20.05
CA GLU A 394 -2.19 -4.71 20.97
C GLU A 394 -3.03 -5.98 20.77
N ILE A 395 -4.35 -5.85 20.64
CA ILE A 395 -5.25 -6.98 20.39
C ILE A 395 -4.96 -7.63 19.03
N LEU A 396 -4.74 -6.84 17.98
CA LEU A 396 -4.46 -7.35 16.64
C LEU A 396 -3.08 -8.00 16.55
N GLU A 397 -2.05 -7.39 17.16
CA GLU A 397 -0.70 -7.95 17.21
C GLU A 397 -0.63 -9.27 17.99
N THR A 398 -1.40 -9.40 19.06
CA THR A 398 -1.45 -10.60 19.91
C THR A 398 -2.51 -11.62 19.49
N LYS A 399 -3.29 -11.35 18.45
CA LYS A 399 -4.29 -12.27 17.90
C LYS A 399 -3.63 -13.60 17.52
N GLN A 400 -4.00 -14.68 18.23
CA GLN A 400 -3.33 -15.97 18.16
C GLN A 400 -3.44 -16.67 16.81
N HIS A 401 -4.46 -16.37 16.05
CA HIS A 401 -4.70 -17.02 14.78
C HIS A 401 -5.20 -16.03 13.73
N TRP A 402 -4.40 -15.87 12.66
CA TRP A 402 -4.79 -15.20 11.44
C TRP A 402 -5.05 -16.24 10.35
N ASP A 403 -6.10 -16.05 9.56
CA ASP A 403 -6.36 -16.90 8.39
C ASP A 403 -5.19 -16.85 7.40
N GLU A 404 -5.02 -17.92 6.65
CA GLU A 404 -4.05 -17.95 5.55
C GLU A 404 -4.44 -16.95 4.46
N LEU A 405 -3.45 -16.20 4.00
CA LEU A 405 -3.63 -15.20 2.93
C LEU A 405 -3.49 -15.80 1.54
N TYR A 406 -2.85 -16.97 1.41
CA TYR A 406 -2.53 -17.56 0.12
C TYR A 406 -2.81 -19.07 0.10
N ASP A 407 -3.36 -19.57 -1.02
CA ASP A 407 -3.45 -20.99 -1.31
C ASP A 407 -2.28 -21.38 -2.22
N LEU A 408 -1.21 -21.93 -1.60
CA LEU A 408 0.02 -22.30 -2.31
C LEU A 408 -0.23 -23.41 -3.35
N GLU A 409 -1.18 -24.31 -3.11
CA GLU A 409 -1.54 -25.36 -4.07
C GLU A 409 -2.22 -24.75 -5.30
N GLN A 410 -3.14 -23.80 -5.10
CA GLN A 410 -3.78 -23.07 -6.19
C GLN A 410 -2.76 -22.23 -6.98
N LEU A 411 -1.87 -21.52 -6.31
CA LEU A 411 -0.81 -20.75 -6.98
C LEU A 411 0.13 -21.65 -7.79
N GLY A 412 0.48 -22.83 -7.27
CA GLY A 412 1.32 -23.82 -7.96
C GLY A 412 0.66 -24.47 -9.20
N ARG A 413 -0.66 -24.41 -9.32
CA ARG A 413 -1.42 -24.85 -10.49
C ARG A 413 -2.09 -23.72 -11.28
N ASN A 414 -1.73 -22.46 -10.97
CA ASN A 414 -2.29 -21.27 -11.59
C ASN A 414 -2.31 -21.35 -13.13
N GLU A 415 -3.39 -20.88 -13.73
CA GLU A 415 -3.60 -20.80 -15.19
C GLU A 415 -3.78 -19.35 -15.68
N VAL A 416 -3.90 -18.40 -14.76
CA VAL A 416 -3.99 -16.98 -15.08
C VAL A 416 -2.60 -16.46 -15.42
N PRO A 417 -2.37 -15.80 -16.57
CA PRO A 417 -1.09 -15.19 -16.88
C PRO A 417 -0.70 -14.12 -15.84
N VAL A 418 0.54 -14.20 -15.36
CA VAL A 418 1.08 -13.26 -14.35
C VAL A 418 2.37 -12.65 -14.88
N TYR A 419 2.47 -11.32 -14.81
CA TYR A 419 3.62 -10.53 -15.26
C TYR A 419 4.07 -9.63 -14.12
N ALA A 420 5.13 -10.01 -13.42
CA ALA A 420 5.58 -9.34 -12.21
C ALA A 420 6.77 -8.41 -12.45
N ALA A 421 6.74 -7.18 -11.90
CA ALA A 421 7.92 -6.33 -11.80
C ALA A 421 8.52 -6.43 -10.41
N ILE A 422 9.81 -6.80 -10.34
CA ILE A 422 10.56 -7.07 -9.11
C ILE A 422 11.84 -6.23 -9.13
N PHE A 423 12.10 -5.48 -8.04
CA PHE A 423 13.23 -4.58 -7.96
C PHE A 423 14.27 -5.10 -6.97
N VAL A 424 15.53 -5.17 -7.41
CA VAL A 424 16.64 -5.75 -6.62
C VAL A 424 16.90 -4.96 -5.34
N ASP A 425 16.79 -3.63 -5.44
CA ASP A 425 17.04 -2.71 -4.33
C ASP A 425 15.75 -2.25 -3.63
N ASP A 426 14.66 -3.02 -3.76
CA ASP A 426 13.42 -2.75 -3.03
C ASP A 426 13.67 -2.88 -1.52
N MET A 427 13.38 -1.80 -0.79
CA MET A 427 13.55 -1.75 0.67
C MET A 427 12.34 -2.32 1.43
N TYR A 428 11.19 -2.46 0.77
CA TYR A 428 9.91 -2.78 1.41
C TYR A 428 9.48 -4.23 1.15
N VAL A 429 9.61 -4.69 -0.09
CA VAL A 429 9.26 -6.05 -0.49
C VAL A 429 10.53 -6.75 -0.97
N ASP A 430 11.09 -7.59 -0.11
CA ASP A 430 12.40 -8.21 -0.31
C ASP A 430 12.51 -8.95 -1.65
N PHE A 431 13.63 -8.74 -2.32
CA PHE A 431 13.93 -9.28 -3.64
C PHE A 431 13.96 -10.82 -3.68
N GLU A 432 14.57 -11.45 -2.68
CA GLU A 432 14.73 -12.92 -2.67
C GLU A 432 13.38 -13.59 -2.44
N TYR A 433 12.58 -13.07 -1.50
CA TYR A 433 11.20 -13.53 -1.29
C TYR A 433 10.32 -13.27 -2.51
N SER A 434 10.53 -12.14 -3.21
CA SER A 434 9.78 -11.85 -4.45
C SER A 434 10.08 -12.86 -5.55
N LEU A 435 11.34 -13.27 -5.72
CA LEU A 435 11.72 -14.30 -6.69
C LEU A 435 11.23 -15.69 -6.27
N GLU A 436 11.27 -16.03 -4.97
CA GLU A 436 10.72 -17.27 -4.46
C GLU A 436 9.22 -17.37 -4.79
N THR A 437 8.46 -16.33 -4.47
CA THR A 437 7.03 -16.25 -4.78
C THR A 437 6.76 -16.35 -6.28
N ALA A 438 7.52 -15.63 -7.11
CA ALA A 438 7.35 -15.69 -8.56
C ALA A 438 7.57 -17.12 -9.13
N ARG A 439 8.52 -17.88 -8.57
CA ARG A 439 8.77 -19.28 -8.96
C ARG A 439 7.65 -20.23 -8.54
N MET A 440 6.96 -19.92 -7.43
CA MET A 440 5.84 -20.71 -6.93
C MET A 440 4.54 -20.48 -7.69
N VAL A 441 4.36 -19.28 -8.27
CA VAL A 441 3.19 -18.97 -9.09
C VAL A 441 3.43 -19.50 -10.50
N LYS A 442 2.75 -20.60 -10.86
CA LYS A 442 2.88 -21.22 -12.19
C LYS A 442 2.56 -20.20 -13.29
N GLY A 443 3.45 -20.12 -14.29
CA GLY A 443 3.27 -19.24 -15.45
C GLY A 443 3.60 -17.76 -15.17
N CYS A 444 4.17 -17.42 -14.01
CA CYS A 444 4.64 -16.08 -13.73
C CYS A 444 5.90 -15.76 -14.57
N LYS A 445 5.82 -14.67 -15.33
CA LYS A 445 6.97 -14.06 -16.01
C LYS A 445 7.40 -12.83 -15.23
N THR A 446 8.73 -12.58 -15.15
CA THR A 446 9.26 -11.50 -14.31
C THR A 446 10.10 -10.51 -15.10
N TYR A 447 9.85 -9.21 -14.88
CA TYR A 447 10.77 -8.14 -15.19
C TYR A 447 11.58 -7.81 -13.93
N VAL A 448 12.89 -8.06 -13.96
CA VAL A 448 13.80 -7.84 -12.83
C VAL A 448 14.79 -6.75 -13.19
N THR A 449 14.95 -5.75 -12.31
CA THR A 449 15.90 -4.66 -12.53
C THR A 449 16.48 -4.13 -11.21
N ASN A 450 17.70 -3.62 -11.26
CA ASN A 450 18.38 -2.94 -10.15
C ASN A 450 18.46 -1.41 -10.34
N THR A 451 17.77 -0.87 -11.33
CA THR A 451 17.75 0.58 -11.62
C THR A 451 16.49 1.26 -11.12
N LEU A 452 15.52 0.47 -10.68
CA LEU A 452 14.24 0.95 -10.18
C LEU A 452 14.06 0.61 -8.70
N TYR A 453 13.28 1.44 -8.00
CA TYR A 453 12.96 1.29 -6.58
C TYR A 453 11.45 1.05 -6.39
N HIS A 454 11.05 0.84 -5.15
CA HIS A 454 9.67 0.46 -4.79
C HIS A 454 8.58 1.32 -5.44
N ASP A 455 8.79 2.63 -5.53
CA ASP A 455 7.81 3.58 -6.09
C ASP A 455 7.84 3.69 -7.62
N ALA A 456 8.52 2.77 -8.32
CA ALA A 456 8.77 2.86 -9.76
C ALA A 456 7.49 2.97 -10.61
N LEU A 457 6.40 2.29 -10.22
CA LEU A 457 5.14 2.42 -10.94
C LEU A 457 4.59 3.86 -10.93
N ARG A 458 4.98 4.67 -9.94
CA ARG A 458 4.62 6.09 -9.83
C ARG A 458 5.68 7.00 -10.45
N SER A 459 6.96 6.76 -10.17
CA SER A 459 8.09 7.62 -10.56
C SER A 459 8.63 7.32 -11.95
N ARG A 460 8.39 6.11 -12.47
CA ARG A 460 8.87 5.59 -13.77
C ARG A 460 7.78 4.81 -14.50
N THR A 461 6.56 5.31 -14.46
CA THR A 461 5.34 4.64 -14.97
C THR A 461 5.54 4.03 -16.36
N GLY A 462 6.00 4.81 -17.33
CA GLY A 462 6.15 4.35 -18.72
C GLY A 462 7.19 3.25 -18.90
N GLU A 463 8.27 3.27 -18.11
CA GLU A 463 9.29 2.23 -18.14
C GLU A 463 8.73 0.89 -17.63
N VAL A 464 8.05 0.93 -16.47
CA VAL A 464 7.46 -0.26 -15.86
C VAL A 464 6.37 -0.86 -16.74
N LEU A 465 5.44 -0.03 -17.23
CA LEU A 465 4.34 -0.48 -18.09
C LEU A 465 4.84 -1.08 -19.39
N ARG A 466 5.83 -0.44 -20.04
CA ARG A 466 6.45 -0.96 -21.27
C ARG A 466 7.03 -2.34 -21.03
N ALA A 467 7.87 -2.50 -20.00
CA ALA A 467 8.51 -3.78 -19.70
C ALA A 467 7.48 -4.89 -19.43
N LEU A 468 6.43 -4.60 -18.66
CA LEU A 468 5.39 -5.58 -18.33
C LEU A 468 4.54 -5.97 -19.54
N PHE A 469 4.21 -5.00 -20.39
CA PHE A 469 3.45 -5.29 -21.61
C PHE A 469 4.32 -5.99 -22.67
N GLU A 470 5.62 -5.74 -22.73
CA GLU A 470 6.55 -6.50 -23.56
C GLU A 470 6.60 -7.96 -23.11
N LEU A 471 6.69 -8.23 -21.81
CA LEU A 471 6.62 -9.60 -21.27
C LEU A 471 5.32 -10.33 -21.61
N ARG A 472 4.21 -9.58 -21.76
CA ARG A 472 2.91 -10.12 -22.13
C ARG A 472 2.80 -10.37 -23.63
N ASP A 473 3.21 -9.41 -24.45
CA ASP A 473 2.90 -9.33 -25.87
C ASP A 473 3.94 -10.04 -26.75
N ASP A 474 5.17 -10.24 -26.24
CA ASP A 474 6.24 -10.86 -26.99
C ASP A 474 6.53 -12.30 -26.54
N SER A 475 7.03 -13.11 -27.47
CA SER A 475 7.49 -14.47 -27.16
C SER A 475 8.86 -14.42 -26.51
N ILE A 476 9.06 -15.28 -25.51
CA ILE A 476 10.37 -15.53 -24.88
C ILE A 476 10.85 -16.88 -25.40
N ASP A 477 12.02 -16.89 -26.02
CA ASP A 477 12.69 -18.11 -26.53
C ASP A 477 13.17 -19.03 -25.38
#